data_47f68db8dfa929429afbbcfc0852b132
#
_entry.id   47f68db8dfa929429afbbcfc0852b132
#
_cell.length_a   1.000
_cell.length_b   1.000
_cell.length_c   1.000
_cell.angle_alpha   90.00
_cell.angle_beta   90.00
_cell.angle_gamma   90.00
#
_symmetry.space_group_name_H-M   'P 1'
#
loop_
_entity.id
_entity.type
_entity.pdbx_description
1 polymer ?
#
loop_
_entity_poly.entity_id
_entity_poly.type
_entity_poly.pdbx_seq_one_letter_code
_entity_poly.pdbx_strand_id
1 'polypeptide(L)'
;SQSWKRAIRKYFETHVDSESVGDRSKRIPEKIARKVQDHEGWDAERAQAAVSELFKSAGIKTEVDSRKLKALKDSGEATQEELNAAQYPQTKYLLFLSPHQIVRAAEAIVEADGEKIKKKEAQEILDTQHSVDMALFGRMVADDAAFNIDASVQVAHALGIHASAPEFDYFTAVDDLAEEGEETGAGMIGTVQMMSSTLYRYATVN
;
A
#
# COMPACT_ATOMS: atom_id res chain seq x y z
N SER A 1 14.76 -1.87 10.03
CA SER A 1 14.73 -0.76 9.07
C SER A 1 13.39 -0.65 8.34
N GLN A 2 12.74 -1.75 7.95
CA GLN A 2 11.46 -1.70 7.22
C GLN A 2 10.32 -1.09 8.03
N SER A 3 10.18 -1.44 9.30
CA SER A 3 9.18 -0.85 10.20
C SER A 3 9.39 0.66 10.38
N TRP A 4 10.65 1.09 10.42
CA TRP A 4 11.02 2.49 10.50
C TRP A 4 10.67 3.27 9.23
N LYS A 5 11.02 2.72 8.06
CA LYS A 5 10.62 3.31 6.77
C LYS A 5 9.11 3.44 6.65
N ARG A 6 8.37 2.41 7.09
CA ARG A 6 6.90 2.46 7.12
C ARG A 6 6.38 3.56 8.05
N ALA A 7 6.97 3.72 9.24
CA ALA A 7 6.58 4.77 10.17
C ALA A 7 6.82 6.17 9.59
N ILE A 8 7.96 6.39 8.92
CA ILE A 8 8.26 7.65 8.23
C ILE A 8 7.24 7.94 7.13
N ARG A 9 6.89 6.96 6.30
CA ARG A 9 5.87 7.15 5.25
C ARG A 9 4.51 7.50 5.83
N LYS A 10 4.12 6.86 6.94
CA LYS A 10 2.90 7.21 7.67
C LYS A 10 2.94 8.63 8.24
N TYR A 11 4.08 9.06 8.70
CA TYR A 11 4.26 10.44 9.15
C TYR A 11 4.11 11.43 7.98
N PHE A 12 4.62 11.09 6.80
CA PHE A 12 4.47 11.92 5.60
C PHE A 12 2.99 12.08 5.19
N GLU A 13 2.16 11.03 5.32
CA GLU A 13 0.72 11.10 5.01
C GLU A 13 -0.02 12.22 5.77
N THR A 14 0.51 12.64 6.93
CA THR A 14 -0.13 13.64 7.80
C THR A 14 0.63 14.96 7.92
N HIS A 15 1.88 15.03 7.48
CA HIS A 15 2.77 16.19 7.71
C HIS A 15 3.40 16.75 6.43
N VAL A 16 3.26 16.06 5.32
CA VAL A 16 3.75 16.48 4.00
C VAL A 16 2.54 16.63 3.09
N ASP A 17 2.65 17.50 2.10
CA ASP A 17 1.60 17.68 1.10
C ASP A 17 1.25 16.34 0.44
N SER A 18 -0.04 16.03 0.37
CA SER A 18 -0.56 14.79 -0.20
C SER A 18 -0.16 14.57 -1.66
N GLU A 19 0.10 15.64 -2.41
CA GLU A 19 0.61 15.56 -3.79
C GLU A 19 2.06 15.11 -3.87
N SER A 20 2.80 15.24 -2.77
CA SER A 20 4.22 14.85 -2.66
C SER A 20 4.43 13.41 -2.21
N VAL A 21 3.39 12.71 -1.76
CA VAL A 21 3.44 11.35 -1.22
C VAL A 21 2.75 10.37 -2.15
N GLY A 22 3.41 9.26 -2.47
CA GLY A 22 2.89 8.28 -3.42
C GLY A 22 1.93 7.27 -2.80
N ASP A 23 1.09 6.72 -3.65
CA ASP A 23 0.18 5.62 -3.33
C ASP A 23 0.82 4.26 -3.62
N ARG A 24 0.80 3.36 -2.65
CA ARG A 24 1.25 1.99 -2.80
C ARG A 24 0.09 1.01 -2.66
N SER A 25 -0.46 0.58 -3.79
CA SER A 25 -1.67 -0.24 -3.81
C SER A 25 -1.72 -1.16 -5.03
N LYS A 26 -2.48 -2.24 -4.94
CA LYS A 26 -2.95 -3.01 -6.11
C LYS A 26 -4.09 -2.29 -6.85
N ARG A 27 -4.75 -1.34 -6.20
CA ARG A 27 -5.89 -0.59 -6.71
C ARG A 27 -5.51 0.69 -7.47
N ILE A 28 -4.24 0.82 -7.87
CA ILE A 28 -3.80 1.95 -8.71
C ILE A 28 -4.60 2.05 -10.02
N PRO A 29 -4.87 0.93 -10.76
CA PRO A 29 -5.69 1.01 -11.96
C PRO A 29 -7.10 1.58 -11.70
N GLU A 30 -7.73 1.23 -10.57
CA GLU A 30 -9.02 1.81 -10.16
C GLU A 30 -8.91 3.33 -9.93
N LYS A 31 -7.86 3.80 -9.26
CA LYS A 31 -7.66 5.24 -9.03
C LYS A 31 -7.55 6.01 -10.34
N ILE A 32 -6.81 5.47 -11.31
CA ILE A 32 -6.69 6.07 -12.64
C ILE A 32 -8.03 6.04 -13.37
N ALA A 33 -8.73 4.89 -13.37
CA ALA A 33 -10.02 4.76 -14.04
C ALA A 33 -11.08 5.73 -13.49
N ARG A 34 -11.12 5.93 -12.17
CA ARG A 34 -12.02 6.92 -11.56
C ARG A 34 -11.70 8.35 -12.02
N LYS A 35 -10.41 8.71 -12.14
CA LYS A 35 -10.01 10.01 -12.68
C LYS A 35 -10.36 10.17 -14.17
N VAL A 36 -10.27 9.12 -14.96
CA VAL A 36 -10.73 9.12 -16.36
C VAL A 36 -12.23 9.36 -16.43
N GLN A 37 -13.02 8.76 -15.53
CA GLN A 37 -14.48 8.93 -15.45
C GLN A 37 -14.92 10.36 -15.05
N ASP A 38 -14.02 11.17 -14.47
CA ASP A 38 -14.31 12.59 -14.21
C ASP A 38 -14.43 13.42 -15.49
N HIS A 39 -14.02 12.86 -16.64
CA HIS A 39 -14.14 13.49 -17.95
C HIS A 39 -15.41 13.08 -18.69
N GLU A 40 -15.99 14.02 -19.42
CA GLU A 40 -17.23 13.79 -20.19
C GLU A 40 -17.04 12.67 -21.25
N GLY A 41 -18.02 11.80 -21.36
CA GLY A 41 -18.01 10.69 -22.32
C GLY A 41 -17.27 9.43 -21.85
N TRP A 42 -16.82 9.38 -20.59
CA TRP A 42 -16.12 8.24 -20.01
C TRP A 42 -16.97 7.52 -18.96
N ASP A 43 -17.57 6.42 -19.34
CA ASP A 43 -18.22 5.49 -18.39
C ASP A 43 -17.19 4.57 -17.72
N ALA A 44 -17.66 3.79 -16.77
CA ALA A 44 -16.81 2.88 -15.98
C ALA A 44 -16.18 1.77 -16.84
N GLU A 45 -16.92 1.20 -17.78
CA GLU A 45 -16.46 0.10 -18.62
C GLU A 45 -15.36 0.55 -19.58
N ARG A 46 -15.58 1.67 -20.25
CA ARG A 46 -14.62 2.29 -21.15
C ARG A 46 -13.32 2.69 -20.42
N ALA A 47 -13.45 3.31 -19.25
CA ALA A 47 -12.30 3.72 -18.44
C ALA A 47 -11.48 2.51 -17.97
N GLN A 48 -12.13 1.44 -17.52
CA GLN A 48 -11.45 0.20 -17.09
C GLN A 48 -10.69 -0.46 -18.25
N ALA A 49 -11.31 -0.53 -19.42
CA ALA A 49 -10.68 -1.10 -20.62
C ALA A 49 -9.44 -0.31 -21.04
N ALA A 50 -9.54 1.03 -21.09
CA ALA A 50 -8.45 1.90 -21.49
C ALA A 50 -7.28 1.86 -20.48
N VAL A 51 -7.56 1.84 -19.17
CA VAL A 51 -6.54 1.67 -18.15
C VAL A 51 -5.85 0.32 -18.27
N SER A 52 -6.59 -0.76 -18.48
CA SER A 52 -6.02 -2.09 -18.66
C SER A 52 -5.09 -2.15 -19.87
N GLU A 53 -5.43 -1.48 -20.97
CA GLU A 53 -4.57 -1.41 -22.16
C GLU A 53 -3.33 -0.56 -21.93
N LEU A 54 -3.43 0.56 -21.18
CA LEU A 54 -2.25 1.35 -20.77
C LEU A 54 -1.26 0.50 -19.97
N PHE A 55 -1.73 -0.20 -18.94
CA PHE A 55 -0.88 -1.05 -18.11
C PHE A 55 -0.26 -2.21 -18.91
N LYS A 56 -1.04 -2.84 -19.78
CA LYS A 56 -0.55 -3.87 -20.69
C LYS A 56 0.52 -3.33 -21.65
N SER A 57 0.33 -2.14 -22.18
CA SER A 57 1.33 -1.47 -23.03
C SER A 57 2.62 -1.17 -22.25
N ALA A 58 2.50 -0.77 -20.98
CA ALA A 58 3.64 -0.56 -20.10
C ALA A 58 4.34 -1.86 -19.65
N GLY A 59 3.73 -3.03 -19.86
CA GLY A 59 4.27 -4.34 -19.45
C GLY A 59 3.84 -4.78 -18.06
N ILE A 60 2.90 -4.08 -17.43
CA ILE A 60 2.37 -4.39 -16.10
C ILE A 60 1.06 -5.17 -16.24
N LYS A 61 0.97 -6.34 -15.61
CA LYS A 61 -0.21 -7.19 -15.67
C LYS A 61 -1.30 -6.71 -14.71
N THR A 62 -2.51 -6.60 -15.25
CA THR A 62 -3.72 -6.31 -14.46
C THR A 62 -4.75 -7.42 -14.65
N GLU A 63 -5.51 -7.71 -13.60
CA GLU A 63 -6.60 -8.68 -13.62
C GLU A 63 -7.74 -8.26 -12.69
N VAL A 64 -8.95 -8.66 -13.01
CA VAL A 64 -10.09 -8.53 -12.11
C VAL A 64 -10.14 -9.76 -11.20
N ASP A 65 -10.25 -9.55 -9.89
CA ASP A 65 -10.39 -10.64 -8.91
C ASP A 65 -11.79 -11.26 -8.98
N SER A 66 -11.94 -12.17 -9.96
CA SER A 66 -13.20 -12.88 -10.22
C SER A 66 -13.68 -13.68 -9.01
N ARG A 67 -12.76 -14.15 -8.14
CA ARG A 67 -13.13 -14.91 -6.92
C ARG A 67 -13.77 -13.99 -5.91
N LYS A 68 -13.16 -12.83 -5.66
CA LYS A 68 -13.69 -11.82 -4.76
C LYS A 68 -15.03 -11.28 -5.26
N LEU A 69 -15.14 -10.99 -6.56
CA LEU A 69 -16.37 -10.50 -7.17
C LEU A 69 -17.51 -11.54 -7.03
N LYS A 70 -17.20 -12.81 -7.25
CA LYS A 70 -18.16 -13.90 -7.06
C LYS A 70 -18.58 -14.03 -5.59
N ALA A 71 -17.63 -14.05 -4.66
CA ALA A 71 -17.90 -14.13 -3.23
C ALA A 71 -18.80 -12.98 -2.74
N LEU A 72 -18.56 -11.76 -3.22
CA LEU A 72 -19.38 -10.58 -2.89
C LEU A 72 -20.82 -10.71 -3.45
N LYS A 73 -20.98 -11.24 -4.66
CA LYS A 73 -22.30 -11.51 -5.26
C LYS A 73 -23.05 -12.60 -4.52
N ASP A 74 -22.37 -13.67 -4.14
CA ASP A 74 -22.96 -14.84 -3.48
C ASP A 74 -23.33 -14.55 -2.00
N SER A 75 -22.66 -13.59 -1.33
CA SER A 75 -22.95 -13.22 0.06
C SER A 75 -24.30 -12.53 0.23
N GLY A 76 -24.78 -11.82 -0.80
CA GLY A 76 -26.02 -11.04 -0.75
C GLY A 76 -25.99 -9.82 0.19
N GLU A 77 -24.91 -9.62 0.93
CA GLU A 77 -24.71 -8.53 1.91
C GLU A 77 -23.83 -7.40 1.38
N ALA A 78 -23.18 -7.61 0.22
CA ALA A 78 -22.26 -6.64 -0.36
C ALA A 78 -23.00 -5.39 -0.85
N THR A 79 -22.46 -4.24 -0.50
CA THR A 79 -22.96 -2.95 -0.99
C THR A 79 -22.70 -2.81 -2.49
N GLN A 80 -23.51 -1.98 -3.16
CA GLN A 80 -23.30 -1.68 -4.57
C GLN A 80 -21.90 -1.05 -4.83
N GLU A 81 -21.41 -0.30 -3.87
CA GLU A 81 -20.06 0.28 -3.94
C GLU A 81 -18.96 -0.79 -3.90
N GLU A 82 -19.07 -1.78 -3.04
CA GLU A 82 -18.13 -2.90 -2.96
C GLU A 82 -18.15 -3.77 -4.24
N LEU A 83 -19.34 -4.02 -4.79
CA LEU A 83 -19.50 -4.72 -6.06
C LEU A 83 -18.85 -3.93 -7.21
N ASN A 84 -19.10 -2.65 -7.28
CA ASN A 84 -18.49 -1.77 -8.28
C ASN A 84 -16.97 -1.72 -8.13
N ALA A 85 -16.45 -1.57 -6.92
CA ALA A 85 -15.01 -1.56 -6.65
C ALA A 85 -14.33 -2.89 -7.03
N ALA A 86 -15.01 -4.02 -6.84
CA ALA A 86 -14.49 -5.34 -7.19
C ALA A 86 -14.43 -5.62 -8.71
N GLN A 87 -15.10 -4.82 -9.54
CA GLN A 87 -15.04 -4.93 -11.00
C GLN A 87 -13.80 -4.28 -11.60
N TYR A 88 -13.16 -3.35 -10.86
CA TYR A 88 -11.97 -2.69 -11.37
C TYR A 88 -10.77 -3.64 -11.43
N PRO A 89 -9.94 -3.54 -12.50
CA PRO A 89 -8.72 -4.32 -12.59
C PRO A 89 -7.74 -3.91 -11.48
N GLN A 90 -6.99 -4.88 -10.99
CA GLN A 90 -5.94 -4.69 -9.99
C GLN A 90 -4.61 -5.19 -10.55
N THR A 91 -3.50 -4.60 -10.11
CA THR A 91 -2.18 -5.13 -10.42
C THR A 91 -1.91 -6.41 -9.63
N LYS A 92 -1.14 -7.33 -10.21
CA LYS A 92 -0.76 -8.59 -9.55
C LYS A 92 0.02 -8.31 -8.25
N TYR A 93 0.92 -7.36 -8.28
CA TYR A 93 1.75 -6.92 -7.15
C TYR A 93 1.38 -5.49 -6.73
N LEU A 94 1.81 -5.08 -5.54
CA LEU A 94 1.68 -3.70 -5.11
C LEU A 94 2.46 -2.79 -6.06
N LEU A 95 1.78 -1.85 -6.69
CA LEU A 95 2.38 -0.81 -7.49
C LEU A 95 2.46 0.48 -6.67
N PHE A 96 3.53 1.22 -6.86
CA PHE A 96 3.78 2.48 -6.18
C PHE A 96 3.89 3.60 -7.22
N LEU A 97 2.90 4.49 -7.25
CA LEU A 97 2.87 5.64 -8.14
C LEU A 97 2.67 6.94 -7.36
N SER A 98 3.22 8.04 -7.88
CA SER A 98 2.94 9.37 -7.37
C SER A 98 1.55 9.84 -7.80
N PRO A 99 0.94 10.81 -7.10
CA PRO A 99 -0.30 11.46 -7.54
C PRO A 99 -0.17 12.05 -8.95
N HIS A 100 0.97 12.65 -9.28
CA HIS A 100 1.24 13.19 -10.63
C HIS A 100 1.23 12.11 -11.70
N GLN A 101 1.81 10.94 -11.44
CA GLN A 101 1.78 9.81 -12.38
C GLN A 101 0.35 9.29 -12.60
N ILE A 102 -0.47 9.27 -11.55
CA ILE A 102 -1.88 8.86 -11.62
C ILE A 102 -2.69 9.85 -12.46
N VAL A 103 -2.52 11.15 -12.25
CA VAL A 103 -3.19 12.22 -13.05
C VAL A 103 -2.75 12.13 -14.51
N ARG A 104 -1.46 12.07 -14.75
CA ARG A 104 -0.88 12.00 -16.10
C ARG A 104 -1.33 10.77 -16.88
N ALA A 105 -1.47 9.63 -16.20
CA ALA A 105 -2.00 8.42 -16.81
C ALA A 105 -3.48 8.62 -17.24
N ALA A 106 -4.28 9.27 -16.41
CA ALA A 106 -5.66 9.57 -16.75
C ALA A 106 -5.77 10.56 -17.93
N GLU A 107 -4.99 11.64 -17.90
CA GLU A 107 -4.95 12.64 -18.98
C GLU A 107 -4.50 12.01 -20.30
N ALA A 108 -3.45 11.21 -20.31
CA ALA A 108 -2.97 10.53 -21.52
C ALA A 108 -4.01 9.57 -22.12
N ILE A 109 -4.78 8.87 -21.27
CA ILE A 109 -5.89 8.03 -21.74
C ILE A 109 -6.99 8.85 -22.39
N VAL A 110 -7.34 9.99 -21.80
CA VAL A 110 -8.37 10.89 -22.32
C VAL A 110 -7.92 11.54 -23.62
N GLU A 111 -6.67 12.03 -23.69
CA GLU A 111 -6.09 12.63 -24.92
C GLU A 111 -6.01 11.63 -26.08
N ALA A 112 -5.70 10.36 -25.77
CA ALA A 112 -5.69 9.30 -26.75
C ALA A 112 -7.08 8.78 -27.12
N ASP A 113 -8.16 9.34 -26.55
CA ASP A 113 -9.55 8.87 -26.68
C ASP A 113 -9.73 7.37 -26.43
N GLY A 114 -8.90 6.80 -25.55
CA GLY A 114 -8.86 5.37 -25.25
C GLY A 114 -8.12 4.51 -26.28
N GLU A 115 -7.51 5.11 -27.29
CA GLU A 115 -6.66 4.39 -28.21
C GLU A 115 -5.39 3.88 -27.54
N LYS A 116 -4.75 2.90 -28.16
CA LYS A 116 -3.56 2.25 -27.63
C LYS A 116 -2.37 3.21 -27.58
N ILE A 117 -1.89 3.48 -26.35
CA ILE A 117 -0.65 4.21 -26.12
C ILE A 117 0.57 3.29 -26.36
N LYS A 118 1.60 3.79 -27.03
CA LYS A 118 2.81 3.02 -27.35
C LYS A 118 3.58 2.65 -26.07
N LYS A 119 4.30 1.51 -26.11
CA LYS A 119 5.04 0.99 -24.93
C LYS A 119 5.95 2.04 -24.28
N LYS A 120 6.78 2.70 -25.08
CA LYS A 120 7.74 3.70 -24.55
C LYS A 120 7.03 4.85 -23.84
N GLU A 121 5.96 5.35 -24.43
CA GLU A 121 5.16 6.43 -23.88
C GLU A 121 4.41 5.99 -22.62
N ALA A 122 3.80 4.81 -22.63
CA ALA A 122 3.14 4.23 -21.44
C ALA A 122 4.12 4.04 -20.27
N GLN A 123 5.35 3.62 -20.56
CA GLN A 123 6.40 3.51 -19.55
C GLN A 123 6.81 4.88 -19.02
N GLU A 124 6.99 5.88 -19.88
CA GLU A 124 7.36 7.23 -19.49
C GLU A 124 6.28 7.89 -18.62
N ILE A 125 5.00 7.69 -18.94
CA ILE A 125 3.85 8.18 -18.14
C ILE A 125 3.96 7.66 -16.70
N LEU A 126 4.31 6.39 -16.52
CA LEU A 126 4.34 5.72 -15.21
C LEU A 126 5.70 5.82 -14.49
N ASP A 127 6.73 6.39 -15.13
CA ASP A 127 8.10 6.42 -14.61
C ASP A 127 8.71 7.82 -14.45
N THR A 128 7.94 8.88 -14.58
CA THR A 128 8.41 10.25 -14.40
C THR A 128 7.66 10.95 -13.26
N GLN A 129 8.23 12.04 -12.71
CA GLN A 129 7.61 12.83 -11.63
C GLN A 129 7.34 11.98 -10.37
N HIS A 130 8.40 11.39 -9.84
CA HIS A 130 8.34 10.55 -8.65
C HIS A 130 7.97 11.37 -7.41
N SER A 131 7.23 10.74 -6.48
CA SER A 131 6.95 11.32 -5.18
C SER A 131 8.18 11.35 -4.29
N VAL A 132 8.17 12.21 -3.27
CA VAL A 132 9.29 12.37 -2.33
C VAL A 132 9.63 11.05 -1.62
N ASP A 133 8.62 10.34 -1.17
CA ASP A 133 8.81 9.05 -0.49
C ASP A 133 9.31 7.95 -1.45
N MET A 134 8.99 8.04 -2.74
CA MET A 134 9.54 7.15 -3.76
C MET A 134 11.02 7.45 -4.03
N ALA A 135 11.40 8.71 -4.15
CA ALA A 135 12.79 9.10 -4.31
C ALA A 135 13.64 8.71 -3.09
N LEU A 136 13.12 8.91 -1.88
CA LEU A 136 13.82 8.55 -0.64
C LEU A 136 13.98 7.04 -0.45
N PHE A 137 12.92 6.27 -0.65
CA PHE A 137 12.87 4.85 -0.25
C PHE A 137 12.94 3.87 -1.40
N GLY A 138 12.95 4.36 -2.63
CA GLY A 138 13.00 3.55 -3.84
C GLY A 138 11.68 2.89 -4.20
N ARG A 139 11.65 2.37 -5.42
CA ARG A 139 10.54 1.56 -5.94
C ARG A 139 11.09 0.29 -6.57
N MET A 140 10.49 -0.85 -6.26
CA MET A 140 10.69 -2.11 -6.96
C MET A 140 9.37 -2.52 -7.63
N VAL A 141 9.41 -2.79 -8.92
CA VAL A 141 8.29 -3.31 -9.69
C VAL A 141 8.65 -4.73 -10.15
N ALA A 142 7.89 -5.70 -9.67
CA ALA A 142 8.20 -7.11 -9.91
C ALA A 142 7.98 -7.55 -11.38
N ASP A 143 7.10 -6.85 -12.10
CA ASP A 143 6.78 -7.18 -13.49
C ASP A 143 7.83 -6.67 -14.49
N ASP A 144 8.46 -5.53 -14.22
CA ASP A 144 9.48 -4.95 -15.10
C ASP A 144 10.50 -4.13 -14.28
N ALA A 145 11.76 -4.55 -14.34
CA ALA A 145 12.87 -3.90 -13.64
C ALA A 145 13.18 -2.48 -14.19
N ALA A 146 12.69 -2.13 -15.38
CA ALA A 146 12.85 -0.79 -15.93
C ALA A 146 12.17 0.29 -15.08
N PHE A 147 11.18 -0.08 -14.26
CA PHE A 147 10.51 0.82 -13.34
C PHE A 147 11.16 0.89 -11.95
N ASN A 148 12.26 0.19 -11.70
CA ASN A 148 12.93 0.23 -10.42
C ASN A 148 13.60 1.58 -10.20
N ILE A 149 13.51 2.08 -8.98
CA ILE A 149 14.11 3.35 -8.54
C ILE A 149 14.98 3.05 -7.33
N ASP A 150 16.24 3.42 -7.39
CA ASP A 150 17.16 3.31 -6.28
C ASP A 150 16.79 4.29 -5.17
N ALA A 151 16.89 3.83 -3.93
CA ALA A 151 16.62 4.66 -2.77
C ALA A 151 17.78 5.62 -2.50
N SER A 152 17.48 6.91 -2.34
CA SER A 152 18.48 7.90 -1.88
C SER A 152 18.75 7.84 -0.38
N VAL A 153 17.89 7.15 0.40
CA VAL A 153 18.04 6.95 1.84
C VAL A 153 18.38 5.51 2.16
N GLN A 154 19.43 5.32 2.95
CA GLN A 154 19.76 4.04 3.56
C GLN A 154 19.54 4.13 5.07
N VAL A 155 18.74 3.22 5.62
CA VAL A 155 18.43 3.15 7.04
C VAL A 155 19.00 1.84 7.61
N ALA A 156 19.99 1.94 8.49
CA ALA A 156 20.56 0.78 9.16
C ALA A 156 19.59 0.17 10.16
N HIS A 157 19.80 -1.11 10.50
CA HIS A 157 19.14 -1.71 11.65
C HIS A 157 19.53 -0.98 12.93
N ALA A 158 18.61 -0.90 13.88
CA ALA A 158 18.93 -0.43 15.22
C ALA A 158 19.85 -1.44 15.91
N LEU A 159 20.88 -0.95 16.58
CA LEU A 159 21.86 -1.74 17.34
C LEU A 159 21.73 -1.42 18.81
N GLY A 160 21.62 -2.43 19.67
CA GLY A 160 21.76 -2.27 21.11
C GLY A 160 23.20 -1.90 21.46
N ILE A 161 23.39 -0.88 22.30
CA ILE A 161 24.74 -0.41 22.67
C ILE A 161 25.24 -0.98 24.00
N HIS A 162 24.43 -1.80 24.65
CA HIS A 162 24.78 -2.53 25.87
C HIS A 162 24.06 -3.88 25.93
N ALA A 163 24.49 -4.76 26.82
CA ALA A 163 23.79 -6.00 27.09
C ALA A 163 22.37 -5.69 27.60
N SER A 164 21.40 -6.41 27.10
CA SER A 164 20.00 -6.32 27.50
C SER A 164 19.45 -7.73 27.68
N ALA A 165 18.83 -7.98 28.82
CA ALA A 165 18.13 -9.22 29.11
C ALA A 165 16.61 -8.96 29.13
N PRO A 166 15.79 -9.90 28.69
CA PRO A 166 14.35 -9.80 28.85
C PRO A 166 13.98 -9.88 30.33
N GLU A 167 13.11 -8.99 30.77
CA GLU A 167 12.47 -9.01 32.06
C GLU A 167 11.05 -9.52 31.88
N PHE A 168 10.57 -10.32 32.82
CA PHE A 168 9.26 -10.91 32.79
C PHE A 168 8.40 -10.33 33.90
N ASP A 169 7.32 -9.70 33.53
CA ASP A 169 6.28 -9.27 34.45
C ASP A 169 5.21 -10.34 34.51
N TYR A 170 5.03 -10.87 35.70
CA TYR A 170 4.08 -11.94 35.99
C TYR A 170 2.83 -11.33 36.63
N PHE A 171 1.69 -11.48 36.00
CA PHE A 171 0.44 -10.93 36.49
C PHE A 171 -0.64 -11.99 36.68
N THR A 172 -1.49 -11.78 37.66
CA THR A 172 -2.66 -12.60 37.96
C THR A 172 -3.89 -11.72 38.12
N ALA A 173 -5.04 -12.24 37.75
CA ALA A 173 -6.33 -11.65 38.09
C ALA A 173 -7.11 -12.62 38.98
N VAL A 174 -7.69 -12.10 40.05
CA VAL A 174 -8.52 -12.85 40.98
C VAL A 174 -10.00 -12.51 40.70
N ASP A 175 -10.88 -13.50 40.79
CA ASP A 175 -12.31 -13.27 40.68
C ASP A 175 -12.83 -12.75 42.04
N ASP A 176 -13.27 -11.49 42.03
CA ASP A 176 -13.80 -10.83 43.25
C ASP A 176 -15.18 -11.34 43.67
N LEU A 177 -15.83 -12.15 42.86
CA LEU A 177 -17.16 -12.71 43.13
C LEU A 177 -17.13 -14.22 43.46
N ALA A 178 -15.93 -14.81 43.52
CA ALA A 178 -15.79 -16.23 43.91
C ALA A 178 -16.21 -16.43 45.37
N GLU A 179 -17.10 -17.39 45.61
CA GLU A 179 -17.58 -17.71 46.96
C GLU A 179 -16.51 -18.43 47.80
N GLU A 180 -16.53 -18.21 49.13
CA GLU A 180 -15.65 -18.94 50.07
C GLU A 180 -15.92 -20.45 49.99
N GLY A 181 -14.96 -21.20 49.42
CA GLY A 181 -15.04 -22.65 49.25
C GLY A 181 -14.94 -23.14 47.83
N GLU A 182 -15.05 -22.26 46.84
CA GLU A 182 -14.62 -22.56 45.47
C GLU A 182 -13.08 -22.52 45.37
N GLU A 183 -12.49 -23.33 44.47
CA GLU A 183 -11.05 -23.27 44.23
C GLU A 183 -10.69 -21.83 43.78
N THR A 184 -10.19 -21.03 44.75
CA THR A 184 -9.70 -19.67 44.50
C THR A 184 -8.37 -19.70 43.75
N GLY A 185 -8.40 -20.26 42.56
CA GLY A 185 -7.32 -20.15 41.61
C GLY A 185 -7.34 -18.76 40.95
N ALA A 186 -6.20 -18.26 40.51
CA ALA A 186 -6.18 -17.05 39.69
C ALA A 186 -7.03 -17.28 38.44
N GLY A 187 -8.08 -16.45 38.26
CA GLY A 187 -8.96 -16.52 37.09
C GLY A 187 -8.22 -16.25 35.78
N MET A 188 -7.05 -15.61 35.86
CA MET A 188 -6.14 -15.40 34.75
C MET A 188 -4.70 -15.33 35.30
N ILE A 189 -3.81 -16.01 34.60
CA ILE A 189 -2.35 -15.94 34.83
C ILE A 189 -1.69 -15.63 33.52
N GLY A 190 -0.81 -14.65 33.51
CA GLY A 190 -0.08 -14.27 32.30
C GLY A 190 1.31 -13.76 32.61
N THR A 191 2.14 -13.75 31.59
CA THR A 191 3.50 -13.20 31.66
C THR A 191 3.70 -12.27 30.47
N VAL A 192 4.09 -11.04 30.74
CA VAL A 192 4.49 -10.06 29.71
C VAL A 192 6.01 -9.95 29.72
N GLN A 193 6.61 -10.12 28.56
CA GLN A 193 8.04 -9.94 28.40
C GLN A 193 8.32 -8.48 28.07
N MET A 194 9.15 -7.83 28.88
CA MET A 194 9.65 -6.47 28.66
C MET A 194 11.14 -6.51 28.39
N MET A 195 11.59 -5.62 27.51
CA MET A 195 13.00 -5.44 27.23
C MET A 195 13.29 -3.95 27.11
N SER A 196 14.21 -3.45 27.95
CA SER A 196 14.68 -2.07 27.92
C SER A 196 16.11 -2.04 27.40
N SER A 197 16.36 -1.23 26.37
CA SER A 197 17.67 -1.12 25.75
C SER A 197 17.86 0.25 25.13
N THR A 198 19.06 0.79 25.23
CA THR A 198 19.46 1.95 24.44
C THR A 198 19.85 1.49 23.04
N LEU A 199 19.25 2.09 22.03
CA LEU A 199 19.43 1.72 20.65
C LEU A 199 20.16 2.83 19.89
N TYR A 200 21.23 2.46 19.20
CA TYR A 200 21.89 3.32 18.20
C TYR A 200 21.22 3.12 16.84
N ARG A 201 20.92 4.21 16.17
CA ARG A 201 20.39 4.22 14.80
C ARG A 201 21.25 5.10 13.91
N TYR A 202 21.36 4.68 12.66
CA TYR A 202 22.12 5.37 11.64
C TYR A 202 21.35 5.37 10.31
N ALA A 203 21.35 6.49 9.64
CA ALA A 203 20.82 6.64 8.30
C ALA A 203 21.67 7.61 7.48
N THR A 204 21.74 7.36 6.18
CA THR A 204 22.33 8.27 5.22
C THR A 204 21.28 8.74 4.24
N VAL A 205 21.40 9.99 3.82
CA VAL A 205 20.63 10.58 2.71
C VAL A 205 21.65 11.05 1.68
N ASN A 206 21.49 10.58 0.46
CA ASN A 206 22.36 10.94 -0.67
C ASN A 206 21.70 12.03 -1.54
#